data_5c74d2761b8506a6629b308b40ec9c06
#
_entry.id   5c74d2761b8506a6629b308b40ec9c06
#
_cell.length_a   1.000
_cell.length_b   1.000
_cell.length_c   1.000
_cell.angle_alpha   90.00
_cell.angle_beta   90.00
_cell.angle_gamma   90.00
#
_symmetry.space_group_name_H-M   'P 1'
#
loop_
_entity.id
_entity.type
_entity.pdbx_description
1 polymer ?
#
loop_
_entity_poly.entity_id
_entity_poly.type
_entity_poly.pdbx_seq_one_letter_code
_entity_poly.pdbx_strand_id
1 'polypeptide(L)'
;LRKIDAIAVVASAILVAIVWRFADAPITAFAERIQSSNIQDTIRIANRFGGGMNPAMVIFFFLVAGVVYRHHRWIAYGVAMAFAGAAAGVSVQIVKYTAGRTRPELWLGPFHHARAAATSFPSGHTVGAFALAGVLMLASPSRTMRVIAFLLALSVAVSRVMAFRHWTSDVLASAAIGMILAAIAVRAVMTAEVSFRE
;
A
#
# COMPACT_ATOMS: atom_id res chain seq x y z
N LEU A 1 -19.58 7.06 -7.13
CA LEU A 1 -18.97 7.19 -5.80
C LEU A 1 -20.04 7.56 -4.80
N ARG A 2 -20.25 6.76 -3.75
CA ARG A 2 -21.18 7.10 -2.67
C ARG A 2 -20.65 8.31 -1.91
N LYS A 3 -21.56 9.12 -1.31
CA LYS A 3 -21.14 10.31 -0.50
C LYS A 3 -20.10 9.96 0.59
N ILE A 4 -20.21 8.76 1.18
CA ILE A 4 -19.25 8.26 2.18
C ILE A 4 -17.86 8.05 1.58
N ASP A 5 -17.76 7.56 0.35
CA ASP A 5 -16.45 7.35 -0.32
C ASP A 5 -15.75 8.70 -0.58
N ALA A 6 -16.53 9.72 -0.99
CA ALA A 6 -15.99 11.08 -1.22
C ALA A 6 -15.49 11.72 0.09
N ILE A 7 -16.25 11.58 1.19
CA ILE A 7 -15.85 12.08 2.51
C ILE A 7 -14.56 11.40 2.97
N ALA A 8 -14.44 10.08 2.82
CA ALA A 8 -13.24 9.34 3.20
C ALA A 8 -12.01 9.78 2.39
N VAL A 9 -12.17 10.04 1.09
CA VAL A 9 -11.07 10.55 0.23
C VAL A 9 -10.64 11.94 0.68
N VAL A 10 -11.59 12.85 0.92
CA VAL A 10 -11.29 14.21 1.38
C VAL A 10 -10.63 14.19 2.75
N ALA A 11 -11.16 13.41 3.70
CA ALA A 11 -10.57 13.28 5.03
C ALA A 11 -9.14 12.71 4.96
N SER A 12 -8.89 11.72 4.11
CA SER A 12 -7.55 11.18 3.88
C SER A 12 -6.60 12.23 3.32
N ALA A 13 -7.05 13.02 2.36
CA ALA A 13 -6.24 14.10 1.77
C ALA A 13 -5.89 15.18 2.81
N ILE A 14 -6.85 15.59 3.64
CA ILE A 14 -6.62 16.52 4.74
C ILE A 14 -5.62 15.96 5.74
N LEU A 15 -5.79 14.70 6.15
CA LEU A 15 -4.86 14.03 7.07
C LEU A 15 -3.43 13.99 6.50
N VAL A 16 -3.29 13.63 5.23
CA VAL A 16 -1.98 13.62 4.53
C VAL A 16 -1.36 15.01 4.53
N ALA A 17 -2.12 16.05 4.26
CA ALA A 17 -1.63 17.43 4.26
C ALA A 17 -1.19 17.89 5.67
N ILE A 18 -1.94 17.53 6.71
CA ILE A 18 -1.59 17.83 8.11
C ILE A 18 -0.29 17.10 8.47
N VAL A 19 -0.18 15.80 8.18
CA VAL A 19 1.01 15.00 8.48
C VAL A 19 2.22 15.52 7.70
N TRP A 20 2.05 15.87 6.43
CA TRP A 20 3.10 16.47 5.61
C TRP A 20 3.61 17.76 6.24
N ARG A 21 2.71 18.62 6.70
CA ARG A 21 3.09 19.95 7.24
C ARG A 21 3.72 19.88 8.62
N PHE A 22 3.26 18.98 9.48
CA PHE A 22 3.56 19.03 10.91
C PHE A 22 4.26 17.77 11.47
N ALA A 23 4.11 16.60 10.83
CA ALA A 23 4.53 15.34 11.41
C ALA A 23 5.72 14.67 10.68
N ASP A 24 5.95 14.92 9.41
CA ASP A 24 7.01 14.25 8.66
C ASP A 24 8.40 14.45 9.29
N ALA A 25 8.79 15.68 9.57
CA ALA A 25 10.10 15.96 10.15
C ALA A 25 10.25 15.40 11.58
N PRO A 26 9.33 15.65 12.55
CA PRO A 26 9.48 15.10 13.90
C PRO A 26 9.40 13.58 13.96
N ILE A 27 8.58 12.92 13.12
CA ILE A 27 8.53 11.46 13.07
C ILE A 27 9.85 10.89 12.53
N THR A 28 10.41 11.50 11.49
CA THR A 28 11.72 11.09 10.94
C THR A 28 12.84 11.26 11.98
N ALA A 29 12.86 12.37 12.71
CA ALA A 29 13.82 12.59 13.79
C ALA A 29 13.65 11.59 14.95
N PHE A 30 12.41 11.24 15.28
CA PHE A 30 12.14 10.19 16.27
C PHE A 30 12.63 8.82 15.77
N ALA A 31 12.31 8.47 14.52
CA ALA A 31 12.77 7.22 13.91
C ALA A 31 14.30 7.09 13.93
N GLU A 32 15.03 8.19 13.73
CA GLU A 32 16.49 8.21 13.82
C GLU A 32 16.99 7.90 15.24
N ARG A 33 16.38 8.50 16.25
CA ARG A 33 16.79 8.31 17.66
C ARG A 33 16.63 6.88 18.17
N ILE A 34 15.66 6.12 17.64
CA ILE A 34 15.38 4.77 18.10
C ILE A 34 16.07 3.69 17.25
N GLN A 35 16.90 4.04 16.28
CA GLN A 35 17.62 3.06 15.47
C GLN A 35 18.51 2.17 16.32
N SER A 36 18.37 0.85 16.11
CA SER A 36 19.22 -0.19 16.68
C SER A 36 19.38 -1.32 15.68
N SER A 37 20.34 -2.23 15.91
CA SER A 37 20.54 -3.41 15.06
C SER A 37 19.28 -4.26 14.94
N ASN A 38 18.60 -4.51 16.05
CA ASN A 38 17.38 -5.31 16.09
C ASN A 38 16.23 -4.66 15.29
N ILE A 39 16.09 -3.33 15.36
CA ILE A 39 15.11 -2.58 14.59
C ILE A 39 15.44 -2.66 13.09
N GLN A 40 16.71 -2.52 12.71
CA GLN A 40 17.14 -2.62 11.32
C GLN A 40 16.86 -4.02 10.73
N ASP A 41 17.06 -5.09 11.49
CA ASP A 41 16.75 -6.45 11.06
C ASP A 41 15.22 -6.63 10.86
N THR A 42 14.42 -6.12 11.78
CA THR A 42 12.96 -6.12 11.66
C THR A 42 12.49 -5.35 10.42
N ILE A 43 13.07 -4.17 10.18
CA ILE A 43 12.80 -3.35 8.98
C ILE A 43 13.15 -4.14 7.71
N ARG A 44 14.29 -4.83 7.70
CA ARG A 44 14.74 -5.63 6.55
C ARG A 44 13.75 -6.75 6.23
N ILE A 45 13.27 -7.47 7.25
CA ILE A 45 12.24 -8.50 7.10
C ILE A 45 10.94 -7.92 6.54
N ALA A 46 10.41 -6.85 7.16
CA ALA A 46 9.17 -6.21 6.71
C ALA A 46 9.28 -5.67 5.27
N ASN A 47 10.43 -5.13 4.89
CA ASN A 47 10.68 -4.66 3.52
C ASN A 47 10.64 -5.78 2.47
N ARG A 48 11.02 -7.01 2.83
CA ARG A 48 10.92 -8.16 1.92
C ARG A 48 9.47 -8.46 1.54
N PHE A 49 8.53 -8.31 2.48
CA PHE A 49 7.09 -8.52 2.19
C PHE A 49 6.50 -7.49 1.21
N GLY A 50 7.03 -6.28 1.16
CA GLY A 50 6.60 -5.24 0.22
C GLY A 50 7.28 -5.30 -1.16
N GLY A 51 8.30 -6.15 -1.34
CA GLY A 51 9.02 -6.28 -2.60
C GLY A 51 8.22 -7.02 -3.67
N GLY A 52 8.44 -6.71 -4.95
CA GLY A 52 7.62 -7.18 -6.08
C GLY A 52 7.43 -8.70 -6.19
N MET A 53 8.39 -9.51 -5.75
CA MET A 53 8.28 -10.97 -5.78
C MET A 53 7.27 -11.52 -4.76
N ASN A 54 7.20 -10.95 -3.54
CA ASN A 54 6.28 -11.41 -2.53
C ASN A 54 4.80 -11.12 -2.83
N PRO A 55 4.43 -9.93 -3.33
CA PRO A 55 3.10 -9.69 -3.87
C PRO A 55 2.68 -10.69 -4.94
N ALA A 56 3.56 -11.01 -5.89
CA ALA A 56 3.29 -12.00 -6.93
C ALA A 56 3.05 -13.41 -6.36
N MET A 57 3.81 -13.80 -5.33
CA MET A 57 3.62 -15.09 -4.65
C MET A 57 2.27 -15.16 -3.91
N VAL A 58 1.81 -14.05 -3.30
CA VAL A 58 0.49 -14.00 -2.65
C VAL A 58 -0.62 -14.16 -3.68
N ILE A 59 -0.54 -13.46 -4.81
CA ILE A 59 -1.49 -13.61 -5.92
C ILE A 59 -1.51 -15.05 -6.42
N PHE A 60 -0.34 -15.60 -6.70
CA PHE A 60 -0.19 -16.99 -7.16
C PHE A 60 -0.78 -17.99 -6.17
N PHE A 61 -0.51 -17.82 -4.87
CA PHE A 61 -1.10 -18.66 -3.83
C PHE A 61 -2.63 -18.68 -3.88
N PHE A 62 -3.27 -17.52 -3.94
CA PHE A 62 -4.74 -17.46 -3.98
C PHE A 62 -5.31 -18.07 -5.26
N LEU A 63 -4.65 -17.88 -6.41
CA LEU A 63 -5.09 -18.47 -7.67
C LEU A 63 -4.94 -20.00 -7.64
N VAL A 64 -3.76 -20.52 -7.28
CA VAL A 64 -3.49 -21.96 -7.26
C VAL A 64 -4.34 -22.67 -6.20
N ALA A 65 -4.35 -22.16 -4.97
CA ALA A 65 -5.17 -22.74 -3.90
C ALA A 65 -6.66 -22.70 -4.24
N GLY A 66 -7.12 -21.59 -4.86
CA GLY A 66 -8.49 -21.47 -5.33
C GLY A 66 -8.87 -22.53 -6.37
N VAL A 67 -7.96 -22.82 -7.31
CA VAL A 67 -8.18 -23.87 -8.32
C VAL A 67 -8.12 -25.27 -7.69
N VAL A 68 -7.09 -25.56 -6.90
CA VAL A 68 -6.86 -26.87 -6.28
C VAL A 68 -8.01 -27.24 -5.35
N TYR A 69 -8.43 -26.32 -4.48
CA TYR A 69 -9.54 -26.55 -3.54
C TYR A 69 -10.92 -26.23 -4.12
N ARG A 70 -11.02 -25.89 -5.43
CA ARG A 70 -12.26 -25.48 -6.10
C ARG A 70 -13.01 -24.38 -5.38
N HIS A 71 -12.28 -23.42 -4.81
CA HIS A 71 -12.83 -22.34 -4.00
C HIS A 71 -12.89 -21.03 -4.80
N HIS A 72 -14.03 -20.77 -5.45
CA HIS A 72 -14.22 -19.64 -6.36
C HIS A 72 -13.85 -18.28 -5.76
N ARG A 73 -14.16 -18.05 -4.47
CA ARG A 73 -13.79 -16.79 -3.80
C ARG A 73 -12.28 -16.57 -3.74
N TRP A 74 -11.47 -17.63 -3.58
CA TRP A 74 -10.02 -17.50 -3.57
C TRP A 74 -9.47 -17.16 -4.94
N ILE A 75 -10.07 -17.71 -5.99
CA ILE A 75 -9.76 -17.31 -7.37
C ILE A 75 -10.10 -15.84 -7.57
N ALA A 76 -11.30 -15.41 -7.15
CA ALA A 76 -11.71 -14.01 -7.25
C ALA A 76 -10.78 -13.07 -6.48
N TYR A 77 -10.29 -13.45 -5.28
CA TYR A 77 -9.27 -12.68 -4.56
C TYR A 77 -7.97 -12.58 -5.36
N GLY A 78 -7.46 -13.68 -5.89
CA GLY A 78 -6.25 -13.70 -6.70
C GLY A 78 -6.35 -12.80 -7.93
N VAL A 79 -7.47 -12.88 -8.66
CA VAL A 79 -7.73 -12.02 -9.83
C VAL A 79 -7.84 -10.55 -9.44
N ALA A 80 -8.58 -10.24 -8.38
CA ALA A 80 -8.71 -8.85 -7.90
C ALA A 80 -7.36 -8.28 -7.42
N MET A 81 -6.54 -9.10 -6.74
CA MET A 81 -5.18 -8.72 -6.33
C MET A 81 -4.26 -8.48 -7.53
N ALA A 82 -4.34 -9.33 -8.57
CA ALA A 82 -3.54 -9.15 -9.79
C ALA A 82 -3.90 -7.83 -10.47
N PHE A 83 -5.21 -7.53 -10.59
CA PHE A 83 -5.67 -6.27 -11.17
C PHE A 83 -5.24 -5.06 -10.32
N ALA A 84 -5.49 -5.09 -9.01
CA ALA A 84 -5.11 -4.02 -8.10
C ALA A 84 -3.59 -3.79 -8.07
N GLY A 85 -2.79 -4.88 -8.06
CA GLY A 85 -1.33 -4.82 -8.07
C GLY A 85 -0.76 -4.24 -9.37
N ALA A 86 -1.31 -4.63 -10.52
CA ALA A 86 -0.91 -4.06 -11.81
C ALA A 86 -1.24 -2.57 -11.88
N ALA A 87 -2.46 -2.18 -11.49
CA ALA A 87 -2.86 -0.78 -11.43
C ALA A 87 -1.99 0.04 -10.46
N ALA A 88 -1.62 -0.55 -9.32
CA ALA A 88 -0.69 0.06 -8.35
C ALA A 88 0.68 0.32 -8.98
N GLY A 89 1.25 -0.66 -9.68
CA GLY A 89 2.53 -0.51 -10.38
C GLY A 89 2.53 0.65 -11.37
N VAL A 90 1.51 0.70 -12.23
CA VAL A 90 1.36 1.78 -13.23
C VAL A 90 1.18 3.14 -12.57
N SER A 91 0.25 3.24 -11.61
CA SER A 91 -0.06 4.50 -10.91
C SER A 91 1.18 5.07 -10.20
N VAL A 92 1.96 4.21 -9.54
CA VAL A 92 3.19 4.60 -8.84
C VAL A 92 4.20 5.20 -9.83
N GLN A 93 4.41 4.61 -10.98
CA GLN A 93 5.36 5.13 -11.97
C GLN A 93 4.93 6.50 -12.49
N ILE A 94 3.66 6.66 -12.86
CA ILE A 94 3.14 7.94 -13.35
C ILE A 94 3.34 9.04 -12.30
N VAL A 95 2.93 8.81 -11.05
CA VAL A 95 3.00 9.83 -10.00
C VAL A 95 4.45 10.14 -9.58
N LYS A 96 5.36 9.16 -9.61
CA LYS A 96 6.78 9.39 -9.30
C LYS A 96 7.43 10.39 -10.24
N TYR A 97 7.13 10.32 -11.55
CA TYR A 97 7.70 11.24 -12.53
C TYR A 97 7.22 12.70 -12.35
N THR A 98 6.05 12.88 -11.75
CA THR A 98 5.46 14.22 -11.57
C THR A 98 5.76 14.85 -10.22
N ALA A 99 5.85 14.05 -9.16
CA ALA A 99 5.99 14.57 -7.78
C ALA A 99 7.40 15.07 -7.43
N GLY A 100 8.46 14.36 -7.84
CA GLY A 100 9.85 14.76 -7.63
C GLY A 100 10.29 14.99 -6.18
N ARG A 101 9.54 14.51 -5.17
CA ARG A 101 9.83 14.72 -3.75
C ARG A 101 11.06 13.93 -3.30
N THR A 102 11.98 14.56 -2.57
CA THR A 102 13.20 13.92 -2.07
C THR A 102 12.92 13.02 -0.86
N ARG A 103 13.76 11.99 -0.70
CA ARG A 103 13.65 11.03 0.39
C ARG A 103 14.23 11.57 1.70
N PRO A 104 13.73 11.08 2.86
CA PRO A 104 14.29 11.43 4.17
C PRO A 104 15.78 11.16 4.28
N GLU A 105 16.30 10.09 3.70
CA GLU A 105 17.72 9.70 3.71
C GLU A 105 18.68 10.77 3.16
N LEU A 106 18.17 11.74 2.40
CA LEU A 106 18.97 12.86 1.85
C LEU A 106 19.05 14.05 2.80
N TRP A 107 18.31 14.06 3.89
CA TRP A 107 18.29 15.10 4.93
C TRP A 107 18.00 16.54 4.43
N LEU A 108 17.36 16.65 3.25
CA LEU A 108 17.00 17.95 2.62
C LEU A 108 15.67 18.51 3.10
N GLY A 109 15.00 17.80 4.01
CA GLY A 109 13.70 18.18 4.56
C GLY A 109 12.50 17.72 3.71
N PRO A 110 11.28 17.73 4.32
CA PRO A 110 10.08 17.15 3.72
C PRO A 110 9.47 17.98 2.58
N PHE A 111 9.93 19.21 2.38
CA PHE A 111 9.43 20.12 1.34
C PHE A 111 10.39 20.26 0.15
N HIS A 112 11.53 19.60 0.18
CA HIS A 112 12.48 19.63 -0.92
C HIS A 112 12.04 18.73 -2.07
N HIS A 113 12.18 19.24 -3.30
CA HIS A 113 11.85 18.53 -4.55
C HIS A 113 13.06 18.60 -5.49
N ALA A 114 13.37 17.46 -6.14
CA ALA A 114 14.40 17.37 -7.16
C ALA A 114 13.89 16.47 -8.30
N ARG A 115 14.14 16.89 -9.55
CA ARG A 115 13.68 16.10 -10.73
C ARG A 115 14.44 14.79 -10.95
N ALA A 116 15.63 14.66 -10.38
CA ALA A 116 16.50 13.50 -10.63
C ALA A 116 16.57 12.56 -9.42
N ALA A 117 16.39 11.31 -9.67
CA ALA A 117 16.89 10.11 -8.98
C ALA A 117 16.31 9.69 -7.62
N ALA A 118 15.67 10.52 -6.80
CA ALA A 118 15.26 10.11 -5.44
C ALA A 118 13.82 10.45 -5.12
N THR A 119 12.89 9.92 -5.88
CA THR A 119 11.47 10.19 -5.71
C THR A 119 10.90 9.43 -4.51
N SER A 120 10.60 10.18 -3.44
CA SER A 120 9.97 9.64 -2.24
C SER A 120 8.49 9.33 -2.47
N PHE A 121 7.77 10.21 -3.13
CA PHE A 121 6.31 10.08 -3.32
C PHE A 121 5.96 9.47 -4.69
N PRO A 122 5.01 8.52 -4.75
CA PRO A 122 4.47 7.74 -3.64
C PRO A 122 5.35 6.53 -3.29
N SER A 123 5.06 5.88 -2.14
CA SER A 123 5.72 4.63 -1.74
C SER A 123 5.17 3.44 -2.52
N GLY A 124 5.90 2.93 -3.50
CA GLY A 124 5.44 1.78 -4.29
C GLY A 124 5.20 0.52 -3.48
N HIS A 125 6.04 0.24 -2.46
CA HIS A 125 5.85 -0.88 -1.54
C HIS A 125 4.53 -0.74 -0.77
N THR A 126 4.23 0.45 -0.29
CA THR A 126 3.00 0.71 0.47
C THR A 126 1.76 0.66 -0.41
N VAL A 127 1.79 1.27 -1.62
CA VAL A 127 0.66 1.17 -2.56
C VAL A 127 0.36 -0.28 -2.87
N GLY A 128 1.38 -1.08 -3.23
CA GLY A 128 1.23 -2.49 -3.54
C GLY A 128 0.71 -3.31 -2.36
N ALA A 129 1.28 -3.13 -1.17
CA ALA A 129 0.85 -3.84 0.04
C ALA A 129 -0.62 -3.55 0.36
N PHE A 130 -1.04 -2.28 0.34
CA PHE A 130 -2.44 -1.91 0.60
C PHE A 130 -3.39 -2.24 -0.55
N ALA A 131 -2.91 -2.30 -1.79
CA ALA A 131 -3.71 -2.80 -2.91
C ALA A 131 -4.06 -4.29 -2.75
N LEU A 132 -3.10 -5.13 -2.38
CA LEU A 132 -3.35 -6.55 -2.16
C LEU A 132 -4.13 -6.81 -0.86
N ALA A 133 -3.67 -6.25 0.25
CA ALA A 133 -4.33 -6.39 1.55
C ALA A 133 -5.76 -5.83 1.52
N GLY A 134 -5.98 -4.72 0.82
CA GLY A 134 -7.26 -4.08 0.64
C GLY A 134 -8.30 -4.99 0.00
N VAL A 135 -7.91 -5.87 -0.93
CA VAL A 135 -8.81 -6.86 -1.50
C VAL A 135 -9.36 -7.80 -0.41
N LEU A 136 -8.49 -8.31 0.47
CA LEU A 136 -8.93 -9.16 1.58
C LEU A 136 -9.72 -8.37 2.63
N MET A 137 -9.31 -7.14 2.93
CA MET A 137 -10.01 -6.28 3.89
C MET A 137 -11.44 -5.94 3.46
N LEU A 138 -11.68 -5.79 2.16
CA LEU A 138 -12.98 -5.41 1.60
C LEU A 138 -13.85 -6.61 1.25
N ALA A 139 -13.26 -7.72 0.81
CA ALA A 139 -14.01 -8.85 0.23
C ALA A 139 -14.07 -10.10 1.13
N SER A 140 -13.15 -10.26 2.10
CA SER A 140 -13.15 -11.44 2.96
C SER A 140 -14.22 -11.37 4.05
N PRO A 141 -15.02 -12.44 4.27
CA PRO A 141 -15.93 -12.54 5.41
C PRO A 141 -15.16 -12.77 6.73
N SER A 142 -13.95 -13.32 6.69
CA SER A 142 -13.14 -13.61 7.87
C SER A 142 -12.55 -12.34 8.47
N ARG A 143 -12.96 -12.00 9.71
CA ARG A 143 -12.38 -10.88 10.47
C ARG A 143 -10.87 -11.08 10.70
N THR A 144 -10.45 -12.29 11.01
CA THR A 144 -9.05 -12.64 11.23
C THR A 144 -8.21 -12.37 9.98
N MET A 145 -8.67 -12.81 8.80
CA MET A 145 -7.98 -12.56 7.54
C MET A 145 -7.86 -11.05 7.24
N ARG A 146 -8.92 -10.28 7.49
CA ARG A 146 -8.89 -8.81 7.32
C ARG A 146 -7.88 -8.13 8.22
N VAL A 147 -7.83 -8.55 9.51
CA VAL A 147 -6.88 -8.00 10.48
C VAL A 147 -5.44 -8.36 10.14
N ILE A 148 -5.18 -9.63 9.79
CA ILE A 148 -3.84 -10.07 9.37
C ILE A 148 -3.39 -9.30 8.12
N ALA A 149 -4.23 -9.17 7.10
CA ALA A 149 -3.93 -8.42 5.90
C ALA A 149 -3.59 -6.96 6.20
N PHE A 150 -4.37 -6.31 7.07
CA PHE A 150 -4.11 -4.94 7.51
C PHE A 150 -2.76 -4.83 8.24
N LEU A 151 -2.48 -5.71 9.21
CA LEU A 151 -1.24 -5.67 9.98
C LEU A 151 0.00 -5.91 9.11
N LEU A 152 -0.09 -6.81 8.13
CA LEU A 152 1.00 -7.02 7.16
C LEU A 152 1.22 -5.79 6.28
N ALA A 153 0.18 -5.16 5.76
CA ALA A 153 0.32 -3.93 4.99
C ALA A 153 0.86 -2.77 5.84
N LEU A 154 0.40 -2.65 7.08
CA LEU A 154 0.89 -1.66 8.03
C LEU A 154 2.37 -1.88 8.37
N SER A 155 2.82 -3.12 8.57
CA SER A 155 4.24 -3.42 8.83
C SER A 155 5.14 -3.00 7.67
N VAL A 156 4.70 -3.22 6.42
CA VAL A 156 5.39 -2.70 5.24
C VAL A 156 5.44 -1.18 5.29
N ALA A 157 4.32 -0.51 5.55
CA ALA A 157 4.23 0.94 5.59
C ALA A 157 5.19 1.55 6.62
N VAL A 158 5.14 1.05 7.86
CA VAL A 158 6.04 1.49 8.95
C VAL A 158 7.50 1.25 8.59
N SER A 159 7.82 0.08 8.01
CA SER A 159 9.21 -0.22 7.61
C SER A 159 9.78 0.77 6.60
N ARG A 160 8.93 1.37 5.73
CA ARG A 160 9.39 2.37 4.75
C ARG A 160 9.77 3.71 5.39
N VAL A 161 9.03 4.11 6.43
CA VAL A 161 9.36 5.29 7.25
C VAL A 161 10.63 5.04 8.05
N MET A 162 10.68 3.91 8.75
CA MET A 162 11.83 3.51 9.57
C MET A 162 13.13 3.30 8.78
N ALA A 163 13.01 2.93 7.50
CA ALA A 163 14.15 2.80 6.59
C ALA A 163 14.58 4.14 5.94
N PHE A 164 14.00 5.27 6.30
CA PHE A 164 14.23 6.61 5.72
C PHE A 164 14.03 6.68 4.19
N ARG A 165 13.23 5.76 3.65
CA ARG A 165 12.95 5.71 2.20
C ARG A 165 11.77 6.59 1.81
N HIS A 166 10.85 6.83 2.75
CA HIS A 166 9.62 7.59 2.53
C HIS A 166 9.25 8.40 3.78
N TRP A 167 8.66 9.55 3.57
CA TRP A 167 8.03 10.34 4.61
C TRP A 167 6.73 9.68 5.09
N THR A 168 6.29 9.99 6.30
CA THR A 168 5.03 9.44 6.85
C THR A 168 3.82 9.83 6.00
N SER A 169 3.78 11.05 5.51
CA SER A 169 2.71 11.51 4.59
C SER A 169 2.71 10.76 3.26
N ASP A 170 3.91 10.38 2.70
CA ASP A 170 4.00 9.57 1.49
C ASP A 170 3.33 8.21 1.70
N VAL A 171 3.61 7.60 2.85
CA VAL A 171 3.10 6.28 3.22
C VAL A 171 1.58 6.31 3.43
N LEU A 172 1.06 7.34 4.11
CA LEU A 172 -0.39 7.51 4.30
C LEU A 172 -1.13 7.71 2.98
N ALA A 173 -0.64 8.58 2.12
CA ALA A 173 -1.21 8.78 0.79
C ALA A 173 -1.15 7.50 -0.04
N SER A 174 -0.03 6.76 0.04
CA SER A 174 0.14 5.48 -0.66
C SER A 174 -0.82 4.42 -0.18
N ALA A 175 -1.10 4.34 1.13
CA ALA A 175 -2.10 3.45 1.69
C ALA A 175 -3.50 3.77 1.15
N ALA A 176 -3.88 5.05 1.11
CA ALA A 176 -5.15 5.49 0.55
C ALA A 176 -5.27 5.14 -0.95
N ILE A 177 -4.23 5.38 -1.74
CA ILE A 177 -4.18 5.00 -3.16
C ILE A 177 -4.38 3.48 -3.31
N GLY A 178 -3.63 2.66 -2.55
CA GLY A 178 -3.74 1.21 -2.57
C GLY A 178 -5.16 0.73 -2.24
N MET A 179 -5.79 1.30 -1.21
CA MET A 179 -7.17 0.97 -0.83
C MET A 179 -8.19 1.35 -1.91
N ILE A 180 -8.02 2.49 -2.59
CA ILE A 180 -8.89 2.89 -3.70
C ILE A 180 -8.78 1.87 -4.85
N LEU A 181 -7.56 1.49 -5.23
CA LEU A 181 -7.31 0.50 -6.28
C LEU A 181 -7.89 -0.86 -5.91
N ALA A 182 -7.75 -1.30 -4.65
CA ALA A 182 -8.40 -2.51 -4.14
C ALA A 182 -9.92 -2.43 -4.26
N ALA A 183 -10.53 -1.31 -3.89
CA ALA A 183 -11.98 -1.14 -3.96
C ALA A 183 -12.49 -1.19 -5.42
N ILE A 184 -11.76 -0.61 -6.36
CA ILE A 184 -12.07 -0.69 -7.80
C ILE A 184 -11.98 -2.15 -8.27
N ALA A 185 -10.89 -2.85 -7.92
CA ALA A 185 -10.66 -4.24 -8.33
C ALA A 185 -11.72 -5.19 -7.76
N VAL A 186 -12.06 -5.06 -6.48
CA VAL A 186 -13.10 -5.86 -5.81
C VAL A 186 -14.46 -5.64 -6.47
N ARG A 187 -14.83 -4.39 -6.75
CA ARG A 187 -16.08 -4.07 -7.45
C ARG A 187 -16.12 -4.71 -8.83
N ALA A 188 -15.06 -4.54 -9.63
CA ALA A 188 -15.00 -5.07 -10.99
C ALA A 188 -15.11 -6.60 -11.03
N VAL A 189 -14.34 -7.30 -10.17
CA VAL A 189 -14.29 -8.77 -10.18
C VAL A 189 -15.55 -9.40 -9.56
N MET A 190 -16.02 -8.86 -8.43
CA MET A 190 -17.17 -9.45 -7.72
C MET A 190 -18.50 -9.16 -8.41
N THR A 191 -18.64 -8.02 -9.11
CA THR A 191 -19.85 -7.76 -9.91
C THR A 191 -19.91 -8.70 -11.11
N ALA A 192 -18.78 -8.97 -11.76
CA ALA A 192 -18.71 -9.93 -12.85
C ALA A 192 -19.08 -11.35 -12.38
N GLU A 193 -18.61 -11.79 -11.18
CA GLU A 193 -18.93 -13.13 -10.65
C GLU A 193 -20.43 -13.35 -10.42
N VAL A 194 -21.17 -12.31 -10.03
CA VAL A 194 -22.64 -12.38 -9.87
C VAL A 194 -23.32 -12.51 -11.22
N SER A 195 -22.91 -11.74 -12.22
CA SER A 195 -23.50 -11.75 -13.57
C SER A 195 -23.30 -13.07 -14.34
N PHE A 196 -22.27 -13.86 -14.01
CA PHE A 196 -22.05 -15.19 -14.63
C PHE A 196 -22.85 -16.33 -13.97
N ARG A 197 -23.53 -16.07 -12.85
CA ARG A 197 -24.33 -17.08 -12.13
C ARG A 197 -25.81 -16.97 -12.38
N GLU A 198 -26.26 -15.90 -13.03
CA GLU A 198 -27.60 -15.67 -13.54
C GLU A 198 -27.72 -16.13 -14.99
#